data_85c103934c5d472772734b6a7c92adfd
#
_entry.id   85c103934c5d472772734b6a7c92adfd
#
_cell.length_a   1.000
_cell.length_b   1.000
_cell.length_c   1.000
_cell.angle_alpha   90.00
_cell.angle_beta   90.00
_cell.angle_gamma   90.00
#
_symmetry.space_group_name_H-M   'P 1'
#
loop_
_entity.id
_entity.type
_entity.pdbx_description
1 polymer ?
#
loop_
_entity_poly.entity_id
_entity_poly.type
_entity_poly.pdbx_seq_one_letter_code
_entity_poly.pdbx_strand_id
1 'polypeptide(L)'
;MLTKPGLKALTGFVLILAASAQLAAQSQECDSACLERIADAYRAAYLAHDTGLAPFADAVRFTENNVEMPFPDGTWDTVTQEVGPALTLSDPVMGTVGIFTAIRQREVPGFLAVRLKVEAGRITEAEHIISTRRNLSSPPTPIGDVDAYVHDPVVSEVAPADRRIGRDALIGHANGYFDTLQQNDGEIRGTCFHDEATRRENGMLFADIGGGFRSGRYAFNDRVRREIVLVDEARQVAMARGFIDHKGVLDEYLLTDGTAAKSIFQEPQSWGLLEAFKVEDGCIAAVVATFYQAPYYQRSPWTEGPDR
;
A
#
# COMPACT_ATOMS: atom_id res chain seq x y z
N MET A 1 -25.57 98.34 -12.68
CA MET A 1 -26.37 97.16 -12.40
C MET A 1 -25.56 95.97 -12.89
N LEU A 2 -24.83 95.37 -12.02
CA LEU A 2 -23.82 94.40 -12.36
C LEU A 2 -24.21 93.09 -11.74
N THR A 3 -24.48 92.06 -12.54
CA THR A 3 -24.77 90.71 -12.13
C THR A 3 -23.46 89.91 -11.95
N LYS A 4 -23.25 89.33 -10.81
CA LYS A 4 -22.15 88.40 -10.50
C LYS A 4 -22.46 87.00 -11.03
N PRO A 5 -21.50 86.29 -11.61
CA PRO A 5 -21.65 84.86 -11.95
C PRO A 5 -21.35 83.97 -10.78
N GLY A 6 -22.16 82.96 -10.62
CA GLY A 6 -22.02 81.92 -9.59
C GLY A 6 -20.95 80.88 -9.92
N LEU A 7 -20.18 80.58 -8.88
CA LEU A 7 -19.14 79.57 -8.88
C LEU A 7 -19.75 78.16 -8.68
N LYS A 8 -19.64 77.27 -9.68
CA LYS A 8 -20.03 75.90 -9.57
C LYS A 8 -18.88 75.09 -8.95
N ALA A 9 -19.12 74.55 -7.76
CA ALA A 9 -18.21 73.63 -7.13
C ALA A 9 -18.34 72.24 -7.82
N LEU A 10 -17.24 71.73 -8.40
CA LEU A 10 -17.09 70.38 -8.89
C LEU A 10 -16.66 69.49 -7.71
N THR A 11 -17.59 68.68 -7.23
CA THR A 11 -17.28 67.62 -6.24
C THR A 11 -16.74 66.45 -6.98
N GLY A 12 -15.43 66.26 -6.97
CA GLY A 12 -14.78 65.07 -7.51
C GLY A 12 -15.00 63.86 -6.56
N PHE A 13 -15.72 62.88 -7.06
CA PHE A 13 -15.88 61.56 -6.38
C PHE A 13 -14.64 60.72 -6.69
N VAL A 14 -13.75 60.56 -5.73
CA VAL A 14 -12.63 59.58 -5.81
C VAL A 14 -13.15 58.20 -5.48
N LEU A 15 -13.35 57.35 -6.50
CA LEU A 15 -13.61 55.93 -6.32
C LEU A 15 -12.28 55.26 -5.92
N ILE A 16 -12.15 54.88 -4.64
CA ILE A 16 -11.10 53.98 -4.17
C ILE A 16 -11.55 52.57 -4.51
N LEU A 17 -11.01 52.02 -5.60
CA LEU A 17 -11.08 50.57 -5.90
C LEU A 17 -10.20 49.83 -4.89
N ALA A 18 -10.83 49.28 -3.83
CA ALA A 18 -10.20 48.30 -2.97
C ALA A 18 -10.12 46.98 -3.76
N ALA A 19 -8.97 46.72 -4.36
CA ALA A 19 -8.63 45.41 -4.89
C ALA A 19 -8.41 44.46 -3.69
N SER A 20 -9.45 43.75 -3.28
CA SER A 20 -9.33 42.60 -2.41
C SER A 20 -8.56 41.50 -3.17
N ALA A 21 -7.25 41.46 -2.99
CA ALA A 21 -6.46 40.27 -3.32
C ALA A 21 -6.94 39.14 -2.43
N GLN A 22 -7.89 38.32 -2.91
CA GLN A 22 -8.11 37.00 -2.40
C GLN A 22 -6.85 36.20 -2.71
N LEU A 23 -5.96 36.06 -1.72
CA LEU A 23 -5.03 34.93 -1.70
C LEU A 23 -5.90 33.69 -1.64
N ALA A 24 -6.19 33.09 -2.80
CA ALA A 24 -6.52 31.69 -2.87
C ALA A 24 -5.29 30.99 -2.29
N ALA A 25 -5.41 30.47 -1.06
CA ALA A 25 -4.51 29.46 -0.55
C ALA A 25 -4.66 28.29 -1.54
N GLN A 26 -3.77 28.22 -2.54
CA GLN A 26 -3.59 27.02 -3.31
C GLN A 26 -3.25 25.97 -2.27
N SER A 27 -4.14 25.01 -2.08
CA SER A 27 -3.83 23.78 -1.37
C SER A 27 -2.61 23.21 -2.11
N GLN A 28 -1.45 23.37 -1.53
CA GLN A 28 -0.23 22.84 -2.10
C GLN A 28 -0.42 21.35 -2.14
N GLU A 29 -0.65 20.81 -3.35
CA GLU A 29 -0.73 19.37 -3.53
C GLU A 29 0.54 18.77 -2.97
N CYS A 30 0.40 17.76 -2.12
CA CYS A 30 1.51 17.11 -1.44
C CYS A 30 2.24 16.24 -2.46
N ASP A 31 3.39 16.69 -2.96
CA ASP A 31 4.24 15.92 -3.87
C ASP A 31 4.88 14.71 -3.17
N SER A 32 5.61 13.89 -3.92
CA SER A 32 6.27 12.70 -3.36
C SER A 32 7.16 13.02 -2.17
N ALA A 33 7.94 14.10 -2.23
CA ALA A 33 8.81 14.49 -1.11
C ALA A 33 8.01 14.91 0.13
N CYS A 34 6.86 15.57 -0.06
CA CYS A 34 5.94 15.90 1.02
C CYS A 34 5.34 14.62 1.63
N LEU A 35 4.88 13.67 0.81
CA LEU A 35 4.31 12.41 1.26
C LEU A 35 5.34 11.56 2.03
N GLU A 36 6.57 11.49 1.55
CA GLU A 36 7.66 10.76 2.21
C GLU A 36 8.01 11.38 3.58
N ARG A 37 8.06 12.72 3.69
CA ARG A 37 8.22 13.38 5.01
C ARG A 37 7.07 13.08 5.97
N ILE A 38 5.83 12.98 5.46
CA ILE A 38 4.67 12.58 6.28
C ILE A 38 4.80 11.14 6.73
N ALA A 39 5.31 10.23 5.87
CA ALA A 39 5.60 8.86 6.24
C ALA A 39 6.65 8.76 7.36
N ASP A 40 7.73 9.53 7.26
CA ASP A 40 8.77 9.57 8.30
C ASP A 40 8.22 10.13 9.62
N ALA A 41 7.40 11.18 9.56
CA ALA A 41 6.72 11.74 10.72
C ALA A 41 5.76 10.73 11.36
N TYR A 42 5.00 9.98 10.55
CA TYR A 42 4.11 8.92 11.02
C TYR A 42 4.89 7.83 11.74
N ARG A 43 6.02 7.38 11.18
CA ARG A 43 6.89 6.37 11.79
C ARG A 43 7.47 6.86 13.11
N ALA A 44 7.95 8.10 13.16
CA ALA A 44 8.42 8.70 14.40
C ALA A 44 7.31 8.78 15.46
N ALA A 45 6.08 9.12 15.04
CA ALA A 45 4.94 9.25 15.92
C ALA A 45 4.51 7.93 16.57
N TYR A 46 4.38 6.84 15.79
CA TYR A 46 3.98 5.56 16.37
C TYR A 46 5.10 4.91 17.22
N LEU A 47 6.38 5.13 16.90
CA LEU A 47 7.50 4.67 17.73
C LEU A 47 7.60 5.40 19.06
N ALA A 48 7.22 6.68 19.07
CA ALA A 48 7.18 7.50 20.30
C ALA A 48 5.84 7.38 21.04
N HIS A 49 4.82 6.75 20.46
CA HIS A 49 3.42 6.74 20.94
C HIS A 49 2.88 8.17 21.15
N ASP A 50 3.25 9.10 20.26
CA ASP A 50 2.89 10.52 20.33
C ASP A 50 2.32 11.00 19.00
N THR A 51 1.00 11.15 18.94
CA THR A 51 0.30 11.65 17.75
C THR A 51 0.66 13.11 17.40
N GLY A 52 1.24 13.87 18.33
CA GLY A 52 1.68 15.24 18.06
C GLY A 52 2.87 15.35 17.11
N LEU A 53 3.55 14.24 16.81
CA LEU A 53 4.73 14.22 15.95
C LEU A 53 4.41 14.10 14.45
N ALA A 54 3.14 13.83 14.07
CA ALA A 54 2.72 13.72 12.68
C ALA A 54 1.48 14.58 12.38
N PRO A 55 1.27 14.99 11.12
CA PRO A 55 0.18 15.89 10.75
C PRO A 55 -1.14 15.12 10.58
N PHE A 56 -1.72 14.64 11.65
CA PHE A 56 -3.03 13.98 11.61
C PHE A 56 -4.16 14.98 11.39
N ALA A 57 -5.21 14.54 10.70
CA ALA A 57 -6.49 15.22 10.67
C ALA A 57 -7.20 15.08 12.03
N ASP A 58 -8.22 15.91 12.27
CA ASP A 58 -8.98 15.89 13.53
C ASP A 58 -9.71 14.55 13.75
N ALA A 59 -10.04 13.85 12.64
CA ALA A 59 -10.55 12.48 12.63
C ALA A 59 -9.70 11.64 11.67
N VAL A 60 -9.19 10.53 12.17
CA VAL A 60 -8.43 9.55 11.37
C VAL A 60 -9.21 8.25 11.35
N ARG A 61 -9.49 7.75 10.15
CA ARG A 61 -10.04 6.40 10.01
C ARG A 61 -8.90 5.40 10.10
N PHE A 62 -8.95 4.51 11.09
CA PHE A 62 -7.88 3.57 11.37
C PHE A 62 -8.36 2.12 11.31
N THR A 63 -7.54 1.27 10.67
CA THR A 63 -7.76 -0.17 10.68
C THR A 63 -6.48 -0.92 10.95
N GLU A 64 -6.59 -2.05 11.66
CA GLU A 64 -5.53 -3.04 11.77
C GLU A 64 -6.06 -4.41 11.36
N ASN A 65 -5.40 -5.09 10.42
CA ASN A 65 -5.83 -6.37 9.88
C ASN A 65 -7.31 -6.37 9.45
N ASN A 66 -7.72 -5.31 8.76
CA ASN A 66 -9.10 -5.07 8.30
C ASN A 66 -10.14 -5.00 9.44
N VAL A 67 -9.75 -4.71 10.66
CA VAL A 67 -10.65 -4.36 11.77
C VAL A 67 -10.58 -2.86 11.99
N GLU A 68 -11.71 -2.16 11.82
CA GLU A 68 -11.80 -0.74 12.12
C GLU A 68 -11.84 -0.53 13.63
N MET A 69 -11.00 0.36 14.14
CA MET A 69 -10.86 0.62 15.56
C MET A 69 -10.56 2.11 15.83
N PRO A 70 -10.71 2.59 17.08
CA PRO A 70 -10.28 3.94 17.44
C PRO A 70 -8.82 4.20 17.10
N PHE A 71 -8.49 5.44 16.75
CA PHE A 71 -7.11 5.87 16.56
C PHE A 71 -6.68 6.80 17.73
N PRO A 72 -5.49 6.58 18.34
CA PRO A 72 -4.56 5.45 18.14
C PRO A 72 -4.98 4.21 18.96
N ASP A 73 -4.67 3.00 18.45
CA ASP A 73 -4.90 1.71 19.12
C ASP A 73 -4.05 0.60 18.45
N GLY A 74 -4.09 -0.62 18.96
CA GLY A 74 -3.47 -1.81 18.36
C GLY A 74 -1.94 -1.75 18.28
N THR A 75 -1.38 -1.95 17.09
CA THR A 75 0.07 -1.90 16.87
C THR A 75 0.65 -0.53 17.22
N TRP A 76 -0.11 0.54 17.03
CA TRP A 76 0.31 1.88 17.42
C TRP A 76 0.76 1.96 18.88
N ASP A 77 0.04 1.33 19.78
CA ASP A 77 0.33 1.39 21.23
C ASP A 77 1.39 0.36 21.67
N THR A 78 1.77 -0.56 20.80
CA THR A 78 2.58 -1.71 21.20
C THR A 78 3.92 -1.82 20.51
N VAL A 79 4.08 -1.18 19.33
CA VAL A 79 5.36 -1.18 18.61
C VAL A 79 6.43 -0.45 19.43
N THR A 80 7.61 -1.05 19.55
CA THR A 80 8.73 -0.48 20.33
C THR A 80 9.96 -0.23 19.49
N GLN A 81 10.02 -0.82 18.30
CA GLN A 81 11.18 -0.71 17.42
C GLN A 81 10.79 -1.02 15.97
N GLU A 82 11.38 -0.28 15.03
CA GLU A 82 11.57 -0.74 13.65
C GLU A 82 12.94 -1.41 13.51
N VAL A 83 13.00 -2.49 12.73
CA VAL A 83 14.23 -3.26 12.51
C VAL A 83 14.66 -3.05 11.07
N GLY A 84 15.84 -2.44 10.89
CA GLY A 84 16.37 -2.11 9.58
C GLY A 84 15.64 -0.93 8.89
N PRO A 85 15.96 -0.68 7.62
CA PRO A 85 15.33 0.40 6.86
C PRO A 85 13.92 0.01 6.41
N ALA A 86 12.98 0.96 6.50
CA ALA A 86 11.65 0.78 5.91
C ALA A 86 11.68 1.09 4.40
N LEU A 87 10.86 0.38 3.63
CA LEU A 87 10.51 0.77 2.26
C LEU A 87 9.37 1.78 2.33
N THR A 88 9.55 2.95 1.71
CA THR A 88 8.50 3.96 1.57
C THR A 88 8.19 4.18 0.11
N LEU A 89 6.91 4.14 -0.24
CA LEU A 89 6.34 4.37 -1.56
C LEU A 89 5.41 5.57 -1.50
N SER A 90 5.33 6.37 -2.58
CA SER A 90 4.52 7.58 -2.59
C SER A 90 3.77 7.76 -3.91
N ASP A 91 2.47 8.06 -3.82
CA ASP A 91 1.60 8.34 -4.95
C ASP A 91 0.97 9.74 -4.78
N PRO A 92 1.55 10.79 -5.37
CA PRO A 92 1.00 12.14 -5.29
C PRO A 92 -0.37 12.28 -5.96
N VAL A 93 -0.66 11.46 -6.98
CA VAL A 93 -1.95 11.50 -7.69
C VAL A 93 -3.09 11.07 -6.78
N MET A 94 -2.86 10.01 -6.02
CA MET A 94 -3.84 9.51 -5.04
C MET A 94 -3.69 10.15 -3.66
N GLY A 95 -2.60 10.88 -3.38
CA GLY A 95 -2.28 11.34 -2.03
C GLY A 95 -2.07 10.16 -1.07
N THR A 96 -1.38 9.12 -1.50
CA THR A 96 -1.23 7.88 -0.73
C THR A 96 0.24 7.57 -0.46
N VAL A 97 0.50 7.00 0.71
CA VAL A 97 1.81 6.47 1.09
C VAL A 97 1.67 4.99 1.41
N GLY A 98 2.67 4.21 0.99
CA GLY A 98 2.85 2.82 1.39
C GLY A 98 4.15 2.67 2.18
N ILE A 99 4.12 1.92 3.28
CA ILE A 99 5.31 1.63 4.09
C ILE A 99 5.36 0.13 4.34
N PHE A 100 6.51 -0.50 4.14
CA PHE A 100 6.78 -1.88 4.52
C PHE A 100 7.99 -1.90 5.44
N THR A 101 7.86 -2.52 6.62
CA THR A 101 8.92 -2.53 7.63
C THR A 101 8.86 -3.78 8.50
N ALA A 102 10.00 -4.18 9.03
CA ALA A 102 10.07 -5.15 10.11
C ALA A 102 10.00 -4.41 11.45
N ILE A 103 9.27 -4.96 12.41
CA ILE A 103 9.03 -4.33 13.71
C ILE A 103 9.21 -5.31 14.88
N ARG A 104 9.30 -4.73 16.07
CA ARG A 104 9.10 -5.45 17.32
C ARG A 104 8.01 -4.75 18.13
N GLN A 105 7.06 -5.57 18.61
CA GLN A 105 6.12 -5.20 19.66
C GLN A 105 6.67 -5.76 21.00
N ARG A 106 7.49 -4.98 21.68
CA ARG A 106 8.34 -5.49 22.75
C ARG A 106 9.23 -6.63 22.24
N GLU A 107 9.04 -7.86 22.74
CA GLU A 107 9.80 -9.04 22.33
C GLU A 107 9.20 -9.79 21.10
N VAL A 108 8.00 -9.37 20.65
CA VAL A 108 7.31 -10.08 19.57
C VAL A 108 7.74 -9.49 18.22
N PRO A 109 8.44 -10.26 17.38
CA PRO A 109 8.80 -9.81 16.04
C PRO A 109 7.59 -9.83 15.11
N GLY A 110 7.58 -8.94 14.14
CA GLY A 110 6.52 -8.85 13.13
C GLY A 110 6.92 -8.08 11.89
N PHE A 111 6.11 -8.19 10.87
CA PHE A 111 6.17 -7.38 9.65
C PHE A 111 4.93 -6.52 9.58
N LEU A 112 5.12 -5.26 9.28
CA LEU A 112 4.06 -4.25 9.19
C LEU A 112 4.07 -3.62 7.80
N ALA A 113 2.93 -3.66 7.12
CA ALA A 113 2.64 -2.81 5.99
C ALA A 113 1.61 -1.75 6.37
N VAL A 114 1.85 -0.51 5.95
CA VAL A 114 0.98 0.63 6.23
C VAL A 114 0.56 1.27 4.93
N ARG A 115 -0.72 1.63 4.82
CA ARG A 115 -1.19 2.59 3.84
C ARG A 115 -1.70 3.83 4.56
N LEU A 116 -1.21 4.99 4.18
CA LEU A 116 -1.75 6.28 4.63
C LEU A 116 -2.48 6.96 3.48
N LYS A 117 -3.59 7.61 3.78
CA LYS A 117 -4.23 8.61 2.92
C LYS A 117 -3.91 9.99 3.46
N VAL A 118 -3.45 10.87 2.58
CA VAL A 118 -3.08 12.25 2.89
C VAL A 118 -3.96 13.20 2.08
N GLU A 119 -4.68 14.06 2.76
CA GLU A 119 -5.53 15.08 2.16
C GLU A 119 -5.19 16.44 2.77
N ALA A 120 -4.97 17.44 1.94
CA ALA A 120 -4.55 18.78 2.35
C ALA A 120 -3.34 18.76 3.31
N GLY A 121 -2.38 17.84 3.10
CA GLY A 121 -1.18 17.68 3.92
C GLY A 121 -1.40 17.03 5.29
N ARG A 122 -2.58 16.43 5.54
CA ARG A 122 -2.93 15.75 6.79
C ARG A 122 -3.28 14.30 6.54
N ILE A 123 -2.91 13.42 7.47
CA ILE A 123 -3.26 12.00 7.44
C ILE A 123 -4.72 11.86 7.84
N THR A 124 -5.56 11.39 6.90
CA THR A 124 -7.00 11.15 7.12
C THR A 124 -7.32 9.67 7.30
N GLU A 125 -6.47 8.79 6.76
CA GLU A 125 -6.63 7.34 6.90
C GLU A 125 -5.29 6.68 7.22
N ALA A 126 -5.33 5.67 8.06
CA ALA A 126 -4.22 4.77 8.33
C ALA A 126 -4.72 3.32 8.34
N GLU A 127 -4.12 2.49 7.50
CA GLU A 127 -4.42 1.07 7.41
C GLU A 127 -3.15 0.29 7.71
N HIS A 128 -3.21 -0.57 8.71
CA HIS A 128 -2.14 -1.48 9.10
C HIS A 128 -2.48 -2.90 8.71
N ILE A 129 -1.55 -3.57 8.06
CA ILE A 129 -1.52 -5.03 7.94
C ILE A 129 -0.29 -5.51 8.70
N ILE A 130 -0.54 -6.20 9.80
CA ILE A 130 0.53 -6.72 10.65
C ILE A 130 0.54 -8.25 10.65
N SER A 131 1.71 -8.82 10.45
CA SER A 131 1.98 -10.25 10.55
C SER A 131 2.93 -10.52 11.69
N THR A 132 2.48 -11.34 12.63
CA THR A 132 3.29 -11.88 13.72
C THR A 132 3.11 -13.37 13.77
N ARG A 133 4.09 -14.10 14.34
CA ARG A 133 3.95 -15.53 14.55
C ARG A 133 2.95 -15.78 15.68
N ARG A 134 1.65 -15.74 15.35
CA ARG A 134 0.58 -16.06 16.30
C ARG A 134 0.17 -17.52 16.12
N ASN A 135 0.07 -18.25 17.23
CA ASN A 135 -0.43 -19.62 17.26
C ASN A 135 -1.95 -19.65 17.48
N LEU A 136 -2.69 -18.79 16.77
CA LEU A 136 -4.16 -18.76 16.85
C LEU A 136 -4.80 -19.85 16.00
N SER A 137 -4.06 -20.38 15.04
CA SER A 137 -4.46 -21.48 14.16
C SER A 137 -3.25 -22.36 13.87
N SER A 138 -3.49 -23.54 13.34
CA SER A 138 -2.45 -24.46 12.89
C SER A 138 -2.56 -24.65 11.37
N PRO A 139 -1.51 -24.37 10.61
CA PRO A 139 -0.18 -23.86 11.02
C PRO A 139 -0.21 -22.37 11.35
N PRO A 140 0.70 -21.87 12.20
CA PRO A 140 0.82 -20.43 12.46
C PRO A 140 1.22 -19.68 11.19
N THR A 141 0.84 -18.39 11.10
CA THR A 141 1.27 -17.52 9.98
C THR A 141 2.80 -17.55 9.87
N PRO A 142 3.35 -17.92 8.70
CA PRO A 142 4.79 -17.96 8.52
C PRO A 142 5.35 -16.54 8.45
N ILE A 143 6.44 -16.28 9.18
CA ILE A 143 7.20 -15.04 9.11
C ILE A 143 8.70 -15.33 9.04
N GLY A 144 9.44 -14.47 8.35
CA GLY A 144 10.89 -14.48 8.29
C GLY A 144 11.55 -13.97 9.58
N ASP A 145 12.87 -13.96 9.56
CA ASP A 145 13.69 -13.38 10.62
C ASP A 145 13.75 -11.85 10.44
N VAL A 146 13.21 -11.10 11.41
CA VAL A 146 13.19 -9.63 11.35
C VAL A 146 14.60 -9.02 11.42
N ASP A 147 15.53 -9.67 12.13
CA ASP A 147 16.90 -9.17 12.30
C ASP A 147 17.77 -9.40 11.04
N ALA A 148 17.41 -10.38 10.22
CA ALA A 148 18.05 -10.67 8.94
C ALA A 148 17.31 -10.03 7.74
N TYR A 149 16.20 -9.35 7.98
CA TYR A 149 15.39 -8.81 6.90
C TYR A 149 16.03 -7.59 6.23
N VAL A 150 16.13 -7.67 4.92
CA VAL A 150 16.53 -6.55 4.06
C VAL A 150 15.58 -6.53 2.87
N HIS A 151 15.05 -5.35 2.53
CA HIS A 151 14.32 -5.18 1.27
C HIS A 151 15.23 -5.48 0.08
N ASP A 152 14.65 -6.00 -1.00
CA ASP A 152 15.34 -6.04 -2.26
C ASP A 152 15.64 -4.59 -2.71
N PRO A 153 16.91 -4.21 -2.94
CA PRO A 153 17.27 -2.83 -3.27
C PRO A 153 16.51 -2.29 -4.48
N VAL A 154 16.19 -3.13 -5.45
CA VAL A 154 15.49 -2.75 -6.68
C VAL A 154 14.13 -2.09 -6.38
N VAL A 155 13.44 -2.47 -5.31
CA VAL A 155 12.10 -1.93 -5.00
C VAL A 155 12.15 -0.46 -4.62
N SER A 156 13.23 -0.01 -3.99
CA SER A 156 13.42 1.38 -3.57
C SER A 156 14.04 2.27 -4.67
N GLU A 157 14.61 1.67 -5.71
CA GLU A 157 15.29 2.40 -6.78
C GLU A 157 14.30 3.21 -7.63
N VAL A 158 14.67 4.48 -7.86
CA VAL A 158 13.95 5.36 -8.80
C VAL A 158 14.37 5.01 -10.21
N ALA A 159 13.41 4.60 -11.05
CA ALA A 159 13.72 4.24 -12.42
C ALA A 159 14.12 5.47 -13.26
N PRO A 160 15.08 5.33 -14.20
CA PRO A 160 15.37 6.36 -15.20
C PRO A 160 14.10 6.78 -15.96
N ALA A 161 13.94 8.07 -16.22
CA ALA A 161 12.71 8.61 -16.80
C ALA A 161 12.35 7.99 -18.16
N ASP A 162 13.35 7.62 -18.95
CA ASP A 162 13.23 7.00 -20.27
C ASP A 162 12.89 5.49 -20.22
N ARG A 163 12.95 4.87 -19.04
CA ARG A 163 12.57 3.47 -18.81
C ARG A 163 11.23 3.31 -18.08
N ARG A 164 10.59 4.43 -17.71
CA ARG A 164 9.32 4.38 -17.00
C ARG A 164 8.17 4.02 -17.92
N ILE A 165 7.35 3.08 -17.50
CA ILE A 165 6.03 2.84 -18.10
C ILE A 165 4.97 3.64 -17.35
N GLY A 166 3.85 3.90 -18.02
CA GLY A 166 2.77 4.70 -17.44
C GLY A 166 2.00 3.96 -16.34
N ARG A 167 1.25 4.72 -15.56
CA ARG A 167 0.43 4.27 -14.43
C ARG A 167 -0.46 3.07 -14.76
N ASP A 168 -1.21 3.12 -15.89
CA ASP A 168 -2.13 2.06 -16.30
C ASP A 168 -1.41 0.74 -16.58
N ALA A 169 -0.19 0.81 -17.13
CA ALA A 169 0.64 -0.37 -17.37
C ALA A 169 1.13 -1.00 -16.06
N LEU A 170 1.54 -0.19 -15.08
CA LEU A 170 1.90 -0.67 -13.73
C LEU A 170 0.73 -1.36 -13.05
N ILE A 171 -0.46 -0.76 -13.12
CA ILE A 171 -1.72 -1.37 -12.64
C ILE A 171 -2.00 -2.69 -13.38
N GLY A 172 -1.76 -2.72 -14.68
CA GLY A 172 -1.91 -3.91 -15.51
C GLY A 172 -1.03 -5.07 -15.06
N HIS A 173 0.25 -4.81 -14.75
CA HIS A 173 1.17 -5.84 -14.22
C HIS A 173 0.74 -6.40 -12.87
N ALA A 174 0.33 -5.55 -11.93
CA ALA A 174 -0.18 -5.99 -10.63
C ALA A 174 -1.45 -6.84 -10.76
N ASN A 175 -2.40 -6.42 -11.62
CA ASN A 175 -3.59 -7.20 -11.91
C ASN A 175 -3.25 -8.54 -12.58
N GLY A 176 -2.34 -8.54 -13.56
CA GLY A 176 -1.88 -9.74 -14.23
C GLY A 176 -1.25 -10.77 -13.28
N TYR A 177 -0.49 -10.30 -12.28
CA TYR A 177 0.01 -11.16 -11.22
C TYR A 177 -1.13 -11.88 -10.47
N PHE A 178 -2.13 -11.13 -10.03
CA PHE A 178 -3.26 -11.68 -9.29
C PHE A 178 -4.17 -12.57 -10.16
N ASP A 179 -4.35 -12.23 -11.44
CA ASP A 179 -5.10 -13.08 -12.37
C ASP A 179 -4.37 -14.42 -12.61
N THR A 180 -3.03 -14.37 -12.70
CA THR A 180 -2.19 -15.57 -12.78
C THR A 180 -2.31 -16.41 -11.52
N LEU A 181 -2.28 -15.76 -10.33
CA LEU A 181 -2.39 -16.43 -9.04
C LEU A 181 -3.76 -17.10 -8.86
N GLN A 182 -4.83 -16.44 -9.26
CA GLN A 182 -6.20 -16.95 -9.13
C GLN A 182 -6.48 -18.14 -10.04
N GLN A 183 -5.95 -18.12 -11.27
CA GLN A 183 -6.23 -19.15 -12.27
C GLN A 183 -5.17 -20.25 -12.33
N ASN A 184 -4.13 -20.13 -11.62
CA ASN A 184 -2.86 -20.89 -11.56
C ASN A 184 -2.85 -22.28 -12.24
N ASP A 185 -2.96 -22.28 -13.55
CA ASP A 185 -2.96 -23.44 -14.46
C ASP A 185 -1.64 -23.58 -15.26
N GLY A 186 -0.62 -22.80 -14.89
CA GLY A 186 0.69 -22.74 -15.53
C GLY A 186 0.85 -21.62 -16.56
N GLU A 187 -0.22 -20.91 -16.92
CA GLU A 187 -0.17 -19.75 -17.81
C GLU A 187 0.01 -18.46 -17.02
N ILE A 188 0.93 -17.60 -17.45
CA ILE A 188 1.14 -16.25 -16.92
C ILE A 188 0.28 -15.27 -17.71
N ARG A 189 -0.54 -14.46 -17.02
CA ARG A 189 -1.57 -13.58 -17.59
C ARG A 189 -1.27 -12.12 -17.32
N GLY A 190 -1.29 -11.29 -18.37
CA GLY A 190 -1.24 -9.83 -18.25
C GLY A 190 0.04 -9.26 -17.65
N THR A 191 1.06 -10.08 -17.41
CA THR A 191 2.35 -9.68 -16.86
C THR A 191 3.46 -10.60 -17.34
N CYS A 192 4.70 -10.34 -16.93
CA CYS A 192 5.85 -11.23 -17.05
C CYS A 192 6.75 -11.06 -15.83
N PHE A 193 7.73 -11.93 -15.68
CA PHE A 193 8.68 -11.89 -14.58
C PHE A 193 10.11 -11.91 -15.13
N HIS A 194 11.00 -11.13 -14.51
CA HIS A 194 12.43 -11.31 -14.72
C HIS A 194 12.84 -12.71 -14.22
N ASP A 195 13.88 -13.27 -14.83
CA ASP A 195 14.39 -14.59 -14.43
C ASP A 195 14.88 -14.61 -12.98
N GLU A 196 15.38 -13.47 -12.49
CA GLU A 196 15.86 -13.28 -11.12
C GLU A 196 14.80 -12.63 -10.21
N ALA A 197 13.54 -12.55 -10.65
CA ALA A 197 12.47 -11.92 -9.87
C ALA A 197 12.34 -12.55 -8.48
N THR A 198 12.28 -11.71 -7.47
CA THR A 198 12.15 -12.12 -6.06
C THR A 198 10.78 -11.76 -5.50
N ARG A 199 10.31 -12.54 -4.52
CA ARG A 199 9.13 -12.24 -3.73
C ARG A 199 9.45 -12.37 -2.26
N ARG A 200 9.19 -11.31 -1.50
CA ARG A 200 9.31 -11.32 -0.05
C ARG A 200 7.93 -11.23 0.57
N GLU A 201 7.55 -12.28 1.28
CA GLU A 201 6.26 -12.40 1.98
C GLU A 201 6.51 -12.51 3.49
N ASN A 202 6.06 -11.54 4.28
CA ASN A 202 6.35 -11.48 5.72
C ASN A 202 7.84 -11.71 6.01
N GLY A 203 8.73 -11.10 5.23
CA GLY A 203 10.18 -11.23 5.33
C GLY A 203 10.80 -12.51 4.76
N MET A 204 10.03 -13.52 4.42
CA MET A 204 10.54 -14.73 3.78
C MET A 204 10.82 -14.48 2.30
N LEU A 205 11.96 -14.97 1.82
CA LEU A 205 12.37 -14.83 0.43
C LEU A 205 11.92 -16.05 -0.39
N PHE A 206 11.27 -15.77 -1.51
CA PHE A 206 10.94 -16.74 -2.55
C PHE A 206 11.60 -16.30 -3.85
N ALA A 207 12.43 -17.16 -4.42
CA ALA A 207 12.99 -16.98 -5.74
C ALA A 207 12.15 -17.71 -6.80
N ASP A 208 12.39 -17.40 -8.06
CA ASP A 208 11.72 -18.04 -9.22
C ASP A 208 10.19 -17.97 -9.14
N ILE A 209 9.67 -16.74 -9.04
CA ILE A 209 8.22 -16.51 -9.02
C ILE A 209 7.58 -17.08 -10.30
N GLY A 210 8.18 -16.81 -11.45
CA GLY A 210 7.69 -17.27 -12.75
C GLY A 210 7.59 -18.79 -12.85
N GLY A 211 8.61 -19.53 -12.36
CA GLY A 211 8.60 -20.98 -12.32
C GLY A 211 7.52 -21.54 -11.38
N GLY A 212 7.32 -20.90 -10.24
CA GLY A 212 6.24 -21.24 -9.31
C GLY A 212 4.85 -21.14 -9.96
N PHE A 213 4.60 -20.11 -10.77
CA PHE A 213 3.34 -19.97 -11.53
C PHE A 213 3.25 -20.99 -12.67
N ARG A 214 4.30 -21.13 -13.48
CA ARG A 214 4.31 -22.09 -14.61
C ARG A 214 4.14 -23.53 -14.16
N SER A 215 4.54 -23.87 -12.94
CA SER A 215 4.33 -25.20 -12.38
C SER A 215 2.89 -25.49 -11.92
N GLY A 216 2.02 -24.49 -11.85
CA GLY A 216 0.67 -24.65 -11.28
C GLY A 216 0.67 -24.86 -9.77
N ARG A 217 1.74 -24.48 -9.07
CA ARG A 217 1.92 -24.73 -7.61
C ARG A 217 0.82 -24.14 -6.74
N TYR A 218 0.18 -23.04 -7.20
CA TYR A 218 -0.80 -22.29 -6.42
C TYR A 218 -2.25 -22.60 -6.81
N ALA A 219 -2.50 -23.77 -7.41
CA ALA A 219 -3.84 -24.22 -7.83
C ALA A 219 -4.87 -24.29 -6.68
N PHE A 220 -4.43 -24.24 -5.43
CA PHE A 220 -5.28 -24.20 -4.25
C PHE A 220 -5.89 -22.82 -3.96
N ASN A 221 -5.53 -21.76 -4.72
CA ASN A 221 -6.15 -20.46 -4.58
C ASN A 221 -7.48 -20.45 -5.35
N ASP A 222 -8.56 -20.09 -4.67
CA ASP A 222 -9.89 -20.10 -5.28
C ASP A 222 -10.27 -18.75 -5.90
N ARG A 223 -9.82 -17.66 -5.25
CA ARG A 223 -10.17 -16.29 -5.65
C ARG A 223 -9.16 -15.29 -5.12
N VAL A 224 -8.92 -14.24 -5.89
CA VAL A 224 -8.17 -13.06 -5.44
C VAL A 224 -9.06 -11.83 -5.59
N ARG A 225 -9.40 -11.20 -4.47
CA ARG A 225 -10.11 -9.93 -4.39
C ARG A 225 -9.08 -8.83 -4.12
N ARG A 226 -9.02 -7.81 -4.98
CA ARG A 226 -7.96 -6.79 -4.89
C ARG A 226 -8.42 -5.41 -5.34
N GLU A 227 -7.70 -4.42 -4.84
CA GLU A 227 -7.80 -3.02 -5.21
C GLU A 227 -6.39 -2.42 -5.28
N ILE A 228 -6.06 -1.70 -6.35
CA ILE A 228 -4.79 -0.97 -6.43
C ILE A 228 -4.95 0.33 -5.64
N VAL A 229 -4.16 0.48 -4.58
CA VAL A 229 -4.29 1.57 -3.60
C VAL A 229 -3.19 2.62 -3.68
N LEU A 230 -2.14 2.36 -4.49
CA LEU A 230 -1.02 3.27 -4.71
C LEU A 230 -0.29 2.89 -5.99
N VAL A 231 0.21 3.90 -6.74
CA VAL A 231 1.16 3.72 -7.83
C VAL A 231 2.28 4.74 -7.72
N ASP A 232 3.46 4.29 -7.36
CA ASP A 232 4.69 5.09 -7.36
C ASP A 232 5.33 5.01 -8.75
N GLU A 233 4.98 5.98 -9.60
CA GLU A 233 5.48 6.02 -10.99
C GLU A 233 6.99 6.30 -11.05
N ALA A 234 7.57 6.96 -10.05
CA ALA A 234 9.00 7.22 -10.02
C ALA A 234 9.79 5.94 -9.73
N ARG A 235 9.32 5.12 -8.80
CA ARG A 235 9.91 3.83 -8.46
C ARG A 235 9.37 2.68 -9.30
N GLN A 236 8.39 2.94 -10.18
CA GLN A 236 7.73 1.92 -11.00
C GLN A 236 7.14 0.78 -10.14
N VAL A 237 6.40 1.15 -9.09
CA VAL A 237 5.79 0.21 -8.14
C VAL A 237 4.28 0.45 -8.08
N ALA A 238 3.49 -0.61 -8.24
CA ALA A 238 2.07 -0.61 -7.89
C ALA A 238 1.87 -1.36 -6.57
N MET A 239 1.02 -0.84 -5.67
CA MET A 239 0.64 -1.51 -4.43
C MET A 239 -0.85 -1.80 -4.40
N ALA A 240 -1.19 -3.02 -4.00
CA ALA A 240 -2.56 -3.49 -3.86
C ALA A 240 -2.90 -3.82 -2.40
N ARG A 241 -4.15 -3.60 -2.04
CA ARG A 241 -4.86 -4.25 -0.94
C ARG A 241 -5.59 -5.45 -1.47
N GLY A 242 -5.63 -6.55 -0.75
CA GLY A 242 -6.37 -7.71 -1.24
C GLY A 242 -6.60 -8.81 -0.24
N PHE A 243 -7.37 -9.80 -0.70
CA PHE A 243 -7.57 -11.07 -0.06
C PHE A 243 -7.34 -12.20 -1.06
N ILE A 244 -6.61 -13.21 -0.63
CA ILE A 244 -6.48 -14.48 -1.33
C ILE A 244 -7.32 -15.51 -0.58
N ASP A 245 -8.40 -15.97 -1.20
CA ASP A 245 -9.36 -16.88 -0.58
C ASP A 245 -8.99 -18.34 -0.91
N HIS A 246 -9.04 -19.19 0.11
CA HIS A 246 -8.80 -20.62 0.02
C HIS A 246 -10.02 -21.36 0.61
N LYS A 247 -10.77 -22.09 -0.23
CA LYS A 247 -11.93 -22.87 0.24
C LYS A 247 -11.55 -24.09 1.06
N GLY A 248 -10.30 -24.56 0.91
CA GLY A 248 -9.84 -25.77 1.57
C GLY A 248 -10.44 -27.07 1.04
N VAL A 249 -11.00 -27.05 -0.18
CA VAL A 249 -11.64 -28.23 -0.80
C VAL A 249 -10.70 -29.02 -1.70
N LEU A 250 -9.59 -28.43 -2.13
CA LEU A 250 -8.59 -29.12 -2.93
C LEU A 250 -7.63 -29.85 -1.98
N ASP A 251 -7.53 -31.17 -2.09
CA ASP A 251 -6.56 -31.96 -1.32
C ASP A 251 -5.31 -32.29 -2.16
N GLU A 252 -5.49 -33.03 -3.25
CA GLU A 252 -4.41 -33.40 -4.16
C GLU A 252 -4.67 -32.83 -5.57
N TYR A 253 -3.58 -32.45 -6.25
CA TYR A 253 -3.64 -31.94 -7.62
C TYR A 253 -2.35 -32.29 -8.37
N LEU A 254 -2.33 -32.10 -9.68
CA LEU A 254 -1.15 -32.31 -10.49
C LEU A 254 -0.54 -30.97 -10.88
N LEU A 255 0.76 -30.88 -10.76
CA LEU A 255 1.54 -29.81 -11.37
C LEU A 255 1.51 -29.95 -12.90
N THR A 256 1.94 -28.92 -13.61
CA THR A 256 1.94 -28.91 -15.09
C THR A 256 2.82 -29.99 -15.73
N ASP A 257 3.83 -30.48 -14.99
CA ASP A 257 4.70 -31.58 -15.40
C ASP A 257 4.16 -32.98 -15.03
N GLY A 258 2.95 -33.04 -14.46
CA GLY A 258 2.30 -34.29 -14.00
C GLY A 258 2.73 -34.75 -12.61
N THR A 259 3.60 -34.02 -11.91
CA THR A 259 3.97 -34.33 -10.53
C THR A 259 2.80 -34.12 -9.57
N ALA A 260 2.54 -35.10 -8.68
CA ALA A 260 1.50 -34.96 -7.67
C ALA A 260 1.92 -33.92 -6.61
N ALA A 261 1.01 -33.02 -6.27
CA ALA A 261 1.14 -32.03 -5.22
C ALA A 261 -0.05 -32.13 -4.26
N LYS A 262 0.15 -31.62 -3.05
CA LYS A 262 -0.88 -31.59 -2.02
C LYS A 262 -1.15 -30.15 -1.59
N SER A 263 -2.42 -29.81 -1.42
CA SER A 263 -2.81 -28.51 -0.89
C SER A 263 -2.31 -28.34 0.53
N ILE A 264 -1.77 -27.17 0.82
CA ILE A 264 -1.40 -26.76 2.18
C ILE A 264 -2.60 -26.22 2.97
N PHE A 265 -3.73 -25.95 2.30
CA PHE A 265 -4.96 -25.43 2.88
C PHE A 265 -6.04 -26.50 2.90
N GLN A 266 -6.41 -26.93 4.10
CA GLN A 266 -7.40 -28.01 4.31
C GLN A 266 -8.67 -27.51 4.99
N GLU A 267 -8.74 -26.21 5.27
CA GLU A 267 -9.89 -25.54 5.83
C GLU A 267 -10.10 -24.18 5.15
N PRO A 268 -11.36 -23.68 5.12
CA PRO A 268 -11.62 -22.36 4.54
C PRO A 268 -10.93 -21.25 5.32
N GLN A 269 -10.13 -20.46 4.63
CA GLN A 269 -9.47 -19.27 5.18
C GLN A 269 -9.12 -18.27 4.09
N SER A 270 -8.69 -17.07 4.48
CA SER A 270 -8.17 -16.05 3.56
C SER A 270 -6.84 -15.51 4.06
N TRP A 271 -6.00 -15.04 3.14
CA TRP A 271 -4.90 -14.13 3.44
C TRP A 271 -5.32 -12.70 3.14
N GLY A 272 -5.36 -11.83 4.16
CA GLY A 272 -5.52 -10.38 3.99
C GLY A 272 -4.15 -9.73 3.85
N LEU A 273 -3.96 -8.83 2.88
CA LEU A 273 -2.62 -8.34 2.52
C LEU A 273 -2.58 -6.89 2.05
N LEU A 274 -1.39 -6.31 2.18
CA LEU A 274 -0.86 -5.24 1.32
C LEU A 274 0.35 -5.80 0.57
N GLU A 275 0.38 -5.63 -0.77
CA GLU A 275 1.39 -6.21 -1.63
C GLU A 275 1.82 -5.22 -2.71
N ALA A 276 3.13 -5.03 -2.88
CA ALA A 276 3.76 -4.11 -3.80
C ALA A 276 4.53 -4.86 -4.89
N PHE A 277 4.40 -4.40 -6.14
CA PHE A 277 4.96 -5.00 -7.35
C PHE A 277 5.90 -4.00 -8.03
N LYS A 278 7.18 -4.27 -8.00
CA LYS A 278 8.19 -3.53 -8.76
C LYS A 278 8.23 -4.03 -10.18
N VAL A 279 8.13 -3.10 -11.12
CA VAL A 279 8.27 -3.39 -12.57
C VAL A 279 9.56 -2.75 -13.08
N GLU A 280 10.36 -3.52 -13.79
CA GLU A 280 11.52 -3.07 -14.54
C GLU A 280 11.44 -3.58 -15.97
N ASP A 281 11.83 -2.78 -16.94
CA ASP A 281 11.86 -3.14 -18.37
C ASP A 281 10.60 -3.91 -18.82
N GLY A 282 9.43 -3.54 -18.25
CA GLY A 282 8.13 -4.10 -18.61
C GLY A 282 7.81 -5.48 -18.00
N CYS A 283 8.59 -5.97 -17.03
CA CYS A 283 8.31 -7.21 -16.29
C CYS A 283 8.41 -6.99 -14.77
N ILE A 284 7.75 -7.81 -13.97
CA ILE A 284 7.88 -7.79 -12.52
C ILE A 284 9.30 -8.27 -12.13
N ALA A 285 10.03 -7.42 -11.42
CA ALA A 285 11.37 -7.69 -10.91
C ALA A 285 11.37 -8.09 -9.42
N ALA A 286 10.45 -7.51 -8.64
CA ALA A 286 10.32 -7.86 -7.22
C ALA A 286 8.89 -7.67 -6.72
N VAL A 287 8.54 -8.46 -5.71
CA VAL A 287 7.27 -8.38 -4.97
C VAL A 287 7.55 -8.31 -3.48
N VAL A 288 6.86 -7.43 -2.77
CA VAL A 288 6.92 -7.31 -1.30
C VAL A 288 5.52 -7.35 -0.74
N ALA A 289 5.25 -8.30 0.15
CA ALA A 289 3.95 -8.47 0.78
C ALA A 289 4.03 -8.59 2.30
N THR A 290 3.08 -7.99 2.98
CA THR A 290 2.74 -8.33 4.36
C THR A 290 1.31 -8.83 4.39
N PHE A 291 1.10 -10.02 4.97
CA PHE A 291 -0.20 -10.62 5.05
C PHE A 291 -0.44 -11.30 6.40
N TYR A 292 -1.70 -11.41 6.76
CA TYR A 292 -2.17 -12.11 7.95
C TYR A 292 -3.24 -13.14 7.58
N GLN A 293 -3.41 -14.15 8.42
CA GLN A 293 -4.50 -15.10 8.26
C GLN A 293 -5.82 -14.48 8.71
N ALA A 294 -6.78 -14.46 7.79
CA ALA A 294 -8.10 -13.91 7.97
C ALA A 294 -9.18 -15.00 7.96
N PRO A 295 -10.32 -14.79 8.60
CA PRO A 295 -11.51 -15.60 8.38
C PRO A 295 -11.84 -15.71 6.88
N TYR A 296 -12.29 -16.88 6.45
CA TYR A 296 -12.67 -17.08 5.05
C TYR A 296 -13.68 -16.03 4.59
N TYR A 297 -13.38 -15.40 3.46
CA TYR A 297 -14.22 -14.38 2.86
C TYR A 297 -14.38 -13.10 3.72
N GLN A 298 -13.43 -12.80 4.61
CA GLN A 298 -13.42 -11.52 5.33
C GLN A 298 -13.51 -10.35 4.34
N ARG A 299 -14.30 -9.34 4.67
CA ARG A 299 -14.41 -8.11 3.87
C ARG A 299 -13.44 -7.04 4.34
N SER A 300 -12.96 -6.24 3.39
CA SER A 300 -12.25 -5.01 3.74
C SER A 300 -13.25 -3.92 4.17
N PRO A 301 -13.00 -3.20 5.26
CA PRO A 301 -13.81 -2.03 5.61
C PRO A 301 -13.63 -0.86 4.63
N TRP A 302 -12.60 -0.92 3.77
CA TRP A 302 -12.27 0.14 2.82
C TRP A 302 -12.98 0.04 1.47
N THR A 303 -13.56 -1.12 1.16
CA THR A 303 -14.30 -1.33 -0.09
C THR A 303 -15.79 -1.11 0.12
N GLU A 304 -16.40 -0.27 -0.73
CA GLU A 304 -17.85 -0.13 -0.80
C GLU A 304 -18.47 -1.17 -1.73
N GLY A 305 -19.52 -1.85 -1.28
CA GLY A 305 -20.26 -2.82 -2.10
C GLY A 305 -19.79 -4.27 -1.95
N PRO A 306 -20.37 -5.19 -2.73
CA PRO A 306 -19.90 -6.57 -2.76
C PRO A 306 -18.50 -6.61 -3.36
N ASP A 307 -17.55 -7.24 -2.65
CA ASP A 307 -16.18 -7.42 -3.12
C ASP A 307 -16.20 -7.98 -4.55
N ARG A 308 -15.55 -7.29 -5.48
CA ARG A 308 -15.41 -7.72 -6.87
C ARG A 308 -14.21 -8.61 -7.06
#